data_3858202edee45c1f547a7f31c8fb5c22
#
_entry.id   3858202edee45c1f547a7f31c8fb5c22
#
_cell.length_a   1.000
_cell.length_b   1.000
_cell.length_c   1.000
_cell.angle_alpha   90.00
_cell.angle_beta   90.00
_cell.angle_gamma   90.00
#
_symmetry.space_group_name_H-M   'P 1'
#
loop_
_entity.id
_entity.type
_entity.pdbx_description
1 polymer ?
#
loop_
_entity_poly.entity_id
_entity_poly.type
_entity_poly.pdbx_seq_one_letter_code
_entity_poly.pdbx_strand_id
1 'polypeptide(L)'
;RLAEEFGDEALVDAGDGQSIPRHSTSTSTKTNVFKLMQHWTGGWNFALSLSEEGLVKKFDTRTYNVSDFVEWDSRGQLELSPDFQRRSVWSQKAKSYLVDTIIRGKPIPKLLITQEIQDRRNVRIVVDGQQRLRAILEYVEGGFPISRAHNREYAGYRFDRLPPEVRNEFMKYEIGVDLLYDLPYRDILDVFARLNTYTVKLNGQELLNAKYVGYFKQLVYELGYRYVDYWISAKVITKAQVTRMIEAELASDLVVALVDGVQTNKNIEQFYKKYEDDFDNVDDIEDRFDNIMSYISAIYPAEEIASTNWSRIHLFYTLFTVVGHSLYGLAGLGEIKRPVLTAKNVRGVRVVLDDISSRYDQYTEEKIAEEAVPKPWAEFIQRSRRATTDTGARVGRASFVCQELEKALV
;
A
#
# COMPACT_ATOMS: atom_id res chain seq x y z
N ARG A 1 -18.72 -13.91 -27.81
CA ARG A 1 -18.94 -13.21 -29.09
C ARG A 1 -18.04 -11.99 -29.09
N LEU A 2 -16.90 -12.17 -29.72
CA LEU A 2 -15.98 -11.27 -30.40
C LEU A 2 -14.57 -11.88 -30.29
N ALA A 3 -14.37 -12.95 -31.03
CA ALA A 3 -13.09 -13.43 -31.51
C ALA A 3 -13.39 -13.84 -32.94
N GLU A 4 -12.83 -13.10 -33.86
CA GLU A 4 -12.65 -13.40 -35.28
C GLU A 4 -12.37 -12.07 -35.98
N GLU A 5 -11.16 -11.97 -36.46
CA GLU A 5 -10.69 -11.21 -37.59
C GLU A 5 -9.28 -10.68 -37.35
N PHE A 6 -8.38 -11.38 -38.02
CA PHE A 6 -7.20 -10.97 -38.81
C PHE A 6 -6.28 -12.20 -38.89
N GLY A 7 -6.23 -12.99 -39.88
CA GLY A 7 -6.01 -12.83 -41.28
C GLY A 7 -4.53 -13.05 -41.62
N ASP A 8 -4.23 -14.25 -42.15
CA ASP A 8 -2.93 -14.68 -42.75
C ASP A 8 -2.44 -13.71 -43.84
N GLU A 9 -1.09 -13.68 -43.96
CA GLU A 9 -0.24 -13.53 -45.16
C GLU A 9 1.14 -13.03 -44.72
N ALA A 10 2.31 -13.52 -45.09
CA ALA A 10 2.74 -14.28 -46.23
C ALA A 10 4.12 -14.92 -45.94
N LEU A 11 4.27 -16.12 -46.46
CA LEU A 11 5.54 -16.81 -46.71
C LEU A 11 6.35 -16.11 -47.81
N VAL A 12 7.66 -15.93 -47.60
CA VAL A 12 8.62 -15.93 -48.72
C VAL A 12 9.86 -16.77 -48.36
N ASP A 13 10.11 -17.68 -49.21
CA ASP A 13 11.08 -18.74 -49.33
C ASP A 13 12.45 -18.24 -49.84
N ALA A 14 13.54 -18.90 -49.42
CA ALA A 14 14.78 -19.19 -50.14
C ALA A 14 15.86 -19.60 -49.11
N GLY A 15 16.38 -20.76 -49.02
CA GLY A 15 16.94 -21.65 -50.05
C GLY A 15 18.40 -21.94 -49.71
N ASP A 16 18.78 -23.23 -49.72
CA ASP A 16 20.13 -23.81 -49.74
C ASP A 16 20.89 -23.96 -48.41
N GLY A 17 21.05 -25.11 -47.84
CA GLY A 17 21.61 -26.34 -48.40
C GLY A 17 23.05 -26.52 -47.90
N GLN A 18 23.25 -27.33 -46.89
CA GLN A 18 24.36 -28.30 -46.88
C GLN A 18 24.34 -29.21 -45.62
N SER A 19 24.60 -30.42 -45.90
CA SER A 19 24.53 -31.67 -45.18
C SER A 19 25.53 -31.85 -44.05
N ILE A 20 25.03 -32.63 -43.07
CA ILE A 20 25.62 -33.42 -41.98
C ILE A 20 27.01 -34.08 -42.32
N PRO A 21 27.89 -34.30 -41.28
CA PRO A 21 27.84 -35.62 -40.65
C PRO A 21 27.90 -35.65 -39.09
N ARG A 22 27.21 -36.66 -38.56
CA ARG A 22 27.38 -37.20 -37.20
C ARG A 22 28.76 -37.81 -37.05
N HIS A 23 29.49 -37.47 -35.97
CA HIS A 23 30.38 -38.42 -35.29
C HIS A 23 30.33 -38.22 -33.78
N SER A 24 30.17 -39.37 -33.15
CA SER A 24 30.26 -39.67 -31.72
C SER A 24 31.64 -39.33 -31.11
N THR A 25 31.64 -39.08 -29.86
CA THR A 25 32.48 -39.56 -28.75
C THR A 25 32.85 -38.46 -27.76
N SER A 26 32.30 -38.62 -26.60
CA SER A 26 32.94 -38.84 -25.30
C SER A 26 33.91 -37.78 -24.72
N THR A 27 33.59 -37.42 -23.49
CA THR A 27 34.50 -37.15 -22.38
C THR A 27 35.57 -36.06 -22.55
N SER A 28 35.37 -34.99 -21.81
CA SER A 28 36.41 -34.17 -21.20
C SER A 28 36.08 -32.69 -21.17
N THR A 29 35.28 -32.26 -20.22
CA THR A 29 35.23 -30.83 -19.83
C THR A 29 34.90 -30.67 -18.34
N LYS A 30 35.51 -31.49 -17.48
CA LYS A 30 35.43 -31.37 -16.02
C LYS A 30 36.76 -31.09 -15.32
N THR A 31 37.81 -30.67 -15.99
CA THR A 31 39.15 -30.58 -15.40
C THR A 31 39.75 -29.16 -15.40
N ASN A 32 39.06 -28.12 -15.80
CA ASN A 32 39.67 -26.78 -15.86
C ASN A 32 39.10 -25.72 -14.91
N VAL A 33 38.20 -26.05 -13.99
CA VAL A 33 37.77 -25.12 -12.91
C VAL A 33 38.58 -25.25 -11.61
N PHE A 34 39.37 -26.34 -11.48
CA PHE A 34 40.10 -26.64 -10.21
C PHE A 34 41.50 -26.07 -10.14
N LYS A 35 41.99 -25.35 -11.17
CA LYS A 35 43.40 -24.83 -11.18
C LYS A 35 43.55 -23.34 -10.92
N LEU A 36 42.50 -22.60 -10.58
CA LEU A 36 42.56 -21.15 -10.37
C LEU A 36 42.38 -20.73 -8.90
N MET A 37 42.33 -21.66 -7.93
CA MET A 37 42.17 -21.36 -6.50
C MET A 37 43.32 -21.82 -5.62
N GLN A 38 44.53 -21.89 -6.12
CA GLN A 38 45.70 -22.28 -5.31
C GLN A 38 46.65 -21.13 -4.93
N HIS A 39 46.21 -19.90 -4.83
CA HIS A 39 47.06 -18.82 -4.30
C HIS A 39 46.25 -17.84 -3.45
N TRP A 40 45.77 -18.33 -2.30
CA TRP A 40 45.49 -17.46 -1.13
C TRP A 40 45.64 -18.28 0.15
N THR A 41 46.84 -18.17 0.73
CA THR A 41 47.17 -18.71 2.06
C THR A 41 46.68 -17.75 3.12
N GLY A 42 45.66 -18.09 3.85
CA GLY A 42 45.20 -17.40 5.05
C GLY A 42 44.10 -18.25 5.70
N GLY A 43 44.49 -19.03 6.70
CA GLY A 43 43.77 -20.17 7.25
C GLY A 43 42.36 -19.91 7.76
N TRP A 44 41.40 -20.58 7.17
CA TRP A 44 40.17 -21.06 7.78
C TRP A 44 39.85 -22.41 7.14
N ASN A 45 40.18 -23.49 7.88
CA ASN A 45 39.80 -24.84 7.51
C ASN A 45 38.29 -25.00 7.67
N PHE A 46 37.52 -24.67 6.62
CA PHE A 46 36.19 -25.22 6.44
C PHE A 46 36.31 -26.48 5.59
N ALA A 47 36.44 -27.61 6.24
CA ALA A 47 36.18 -28.90 5.59
C ALA A 47 34.71 -29.00 5.27
N LEU A 48 34.31 -28.58 4.07
CA LEU A 48 33.07 -28.99 3.45
C LEU A 48 33.19 -30.49 3.13
N SER A 49 32.69 -31.34 4.02
CA SER A 49 32.37 -32.72 3.65
C SER A 49 31.17 -32.64 2.72
N LEU A 50 31.44 -32.61 1.42
CA LEU A 50 30.45 -32.91 0.41
C LEU A 50 30.22 -34.43 0.46
N SER A 51 29.27 -34.88 1.28
CA SER A 51 28.64 -36.20 1.08
C SER A 51 27.92 -36.13 -0.27
N GLU A 52 28.16 -37.13 -1.11
CA GLU A 52 27.45 -37.35 -2.40
C GLU A 52 25.96 -37.71 -2.23
N GLU A 53 25.32 -37.29 -1.16
CA GLU A 53 23.89 -37.36 -1.00
C GLU A 53 23.29 -36.17 -1.78
N GLY A 54 22.59 -36.50 -2.87
CA GLY A 54 21.90 -35.51 -3.70
C GLY A 54 21.11 -34.53 -2.83
N LEU A 55 21.08 -33.25 -3.21
CA LEU A 55 20.35 -32.15 -2.54
C LEU A 55 18.91 -32.60 -2.22
N VAL A 56 18.72 -33.19 -1.03
CA VAL A 56 17.38 -33.55 -0.55
C VAL A 56 16.67 -32.24 -0.25
N LYS A 57 15.54 -32.01 -0.91
CA LYS A 57 14.68 -30.87 -0.66
C LYS A 57 14.22 -30.90 0.81
N LYS A 58 14.72 -29.98 1.64
CA LYS A 58 14.42 -29.94 3.07
C LYS A 58 13.20 -29.07 3.42
N PHE A 59 12.47 -28.58 2.43
CA PHE A 59 11.23 -27.83 2.65
C PHE A 59 10.20 -28.16 1.55
N ASP A 60 8.94 -27.98 1.87
CA ASP A 60 7.82 -28.11 0.96
C ASP A 60 6.81 -26.99 1.19
N THR A 61 6.11 -26.57 0.13
CA THR A 61 5.06 -25.56 0.26
C THR A 61 3.70 -26.26 0.13
N ARG A 62 2.85 -26.08 1.11
CA ARG A 62 1.49 -26.65 1.16
C ARG A 62 0.48 -25.60 1.56
N THR A 63 -0.79 -25.90 1.31
CA THR A 63 -1.92 -25.13 1.83
C THR A 63 -2.67 -25.98 2.85
N TYR A 64 -3.15 -25.33 3.91
CA TYR A 64 -4.01 -25.93 4.92
C TYR A 64 -5.16 -24.99 5.23
N ASN A 65 -6.32 -25.55 5.54
CA ASN A 65 -7.47 -24.77 5.92
C ASN A 65 -7.35 -24.26 7.37
N VAL A 66 -8.05 -23.20 7.71
CA VAL A 66 -8.17 -22.76 9.11
C VAL A 66 -8.63 -23.91 10.00
N SER A 67 -9.58 -24.75 9.52
CA SER A 67 -10.06 -25.93 10.23
C SER A 67 -8.97 -26.93 10.62
N ASP A 68 -7.93 -27.08 9.77
CA ASP A 68 -6.82 -28.00 10.07
C ASP A 68 -6.01 -27.50 11.27
N PHE A 69 -5.75 -26.20 11.33
CA PHE A 69 -5.04 -25.59 12.47
C PHE A 69 -5.84 -25.66 13.77
N VAL A 70 -7.15 -25.45 13.71
CA VAL A 70 -8.04 -25.61 14.86
C VAL A 70 -8.01 -27.05 15.37
N GLU A 71 -8.03 -28.03 14.46
CA GLU A 71 -7.96 -29.46 14.83
C GLU A 71 -6.60 -29.79 15.45
N TRP A 72 -5.49 -29.34 14.88
CA TRP A 72 -4.14 -29.59 15.43
C TRP A 72 -3.95 -28.95 16.80
N ASP A 73 -4.44 -27.73 16.99
CA ASP A 73 -4.38 -27.04 18.28
C ASP A 73 -5.17 -27.81 19.35
N SER A 74 -6.41 -28.20 19.05
CA SER A 74 -7.28 -28.97 19.96
C SER A 74 -6.70 -30.34 20.36
N ARG A 75 -5.83 -30.89 19.50
CA ARG A 75 -5.15 -32.19 19.76
C ARG A 75 -3.78 -32.04 20.39
N GLY A 76 -3.31 -30.82 20.66
CA GLY A 76 -1.96 -30.55 21.16
C GLY A 76 -0.85 -30.92 20.16
N GLN A 77 -1.14 -30.81 18.87
CA GLN A 77 -0.22 -31.08 17.75
C GLN A 77 0.32 -29.81 17.11
N LEU A 78 0.04 -28.65 17.71
CA LEU A 78 0.48 -27.34 17.27
C LEU A 78 1.18 -26.61 18.39
N GLU A 79 2.41 -26.17 18.15
CA GLU A 79 3.22 -25.39 19.10
C GLU A 79 3.40 -23.97 18.58
N LEU A 80 2.89 -22.98 19.33
CA LEU A 80 2.89 -21.58 18.97
C LEU A 80 3.90 -20.71 19.75
N SER A 81 4.73 -21.29 20.59
CA SER A 81 5.64 -20.57 21.49
C SER A 81 7.00 -21.24 21.58
N PRO A 82 7.74 -21.38 20.46
CA PRO A 82 9.13 -21.84 20.57
C PRO A 82 9.96 -20.83 21.34
N ASP A 83 10.96 -21.34 22.10
CA ASP A 83 11.78 -20.59 23.06
C ASP A 83 12.56 -19.38 22.49
N PHE A 84 12.67 -19.26 21.17
CA PHE A 84 13.49 -18.24 20.50
C PHE A 84 12.74 -16.96 20.10
N GLN A 85 11.41 -16.87 20.32
CA GLN A 85 10.65 -15.67 19.95
C GLN A 85 10.22 -14.81 21.15
N ARG A 86 10.47 -13.51 21.04
CA ARG A 86 9.95 -12.53 22.01
C ARG A 86 8.42 -12.49 21.95
N ARG A 87 7.78 -12.45 23.12
CA ARG A 87 6.34 -12.29 23.27
C ARG A 87 5.89 -10.91 22.80
N SER A 88 5.75 -10.72 21.49
CA SER A 88 5.01 -9.58 20.96
C SER A 88 3.55 -9.99 20.89
N VAL A 89 2.70 -9.37 21.65
CA VAL A 89 1.25 -9.64 21.60
C VAL A 89 0.63 -8.59 20.67
N TRP A 90 0.02 -9.05 19.59
CA TRP A 90 -0.76 -8.19 18.72
C TRP A 90 -1.88 -7.50 19.50
N SER A 91 -2.13 -6.22 19.19
CA SER A 91 -3.30 -5.52 19.68
C SER A 91 -4.58 -6.20 19.17
N GLN A 92 -5.68 -6.04 19.90
CA GLN A 92 -6.98 -6.58 19.47
C GLN A 92 -7.39 -6.06 18.09
N LYS A 93 -6.98 -4.85 17.73
CA LYS A 93 -7.20 -4.26 16.40
C LYS A 93 -6.41 -4.98 15.31
N ALA A 94 -5.13 -5.26 15.52
CA ALA A 94 -4.33 -6.03 14.56
C ALA A 94 -4.94 -7.42 14.32
N LYS A 95 -5.44 -8.08 15.38
CA LYS A 95 -6.16 -9.35 15.27
C LYS A 95 -7.46 -9.22 14.47
N SER A 96 -8.27 -8.20 14.78
CA SER A 96 -9.52 -7.93 14.06
C SER A 96 -9.28 -7.58 12.59
N TYR A 97 -8.21 -6.85 12.25
CA TYR A 97 -7.84 -6.55 10.88
C TYR A 97 -7.47 -7.82 10.08
N LEU A 98 -6.74 -8.75 10.70
CA LEU A 98 -6.47 -10.06 10.09
C LEU A 98 -7.75 -10.84 9.84
N VAL A 99 -8.68 -10.89 10.81
CA VAL A 99 -9.96 -11.58 10.68
C VAL A 99 -10.77 -11.00 9.52
N ASP A 100 -10.86 -9.70 9.38
CA ASP A 100 -11.52 -9.05 8.24
C ASP A 100 -10.83 -9.40 6.90
N THR A 101 -9.50 -9.45 6.88
CA THR A 101 -8.73 -9.87 5.70
C THR A 101 -9.14 -11.27 5.23
N ILE A 102 -9.32 -12.21 6.16
CA ILE A 102 -9.76 -13.58 5.88
C ILE A 102 -11.22 -13.61 5.43
N ILE A 103 -12.12 -12.92 6.12
CA ILE A 103 -13.55 -12.83 5.75
C ILE A 103 -13.71 -12.29 4.32
N ARG A 104 -12.87 -11.34 3.92
CA ARG A 104 -12.86 -10.78 2.54
C ARG A 104 -12.14 -11.68 1.53
N GLY A 105 -11.65 -12.86 1.90
CA GLY A 105 -10.92 -13.75 1.01
C GLY A 105 -9.61 -13.18 0.48
N LYS A 106 -9.01 -12.18 1.16
CA LYS A 106 -7.75 -11.56 0.75
C LYS A 106 -6.56 -12.41 1.22
N PRO A 107 -5.44 -12.46 0.45
CA PRO A 107 -4.29 -13.27 0.82
C PRO A 107 -3.58 -12.74 2.06
N ILE A 108 -3.10 -13.66 2.90
CA ILE A 108 -2.19 -13.37 4.01
C ILE A 108 -0.81 -13.96 3.75
N PRO A 109 0.27 -13.43 4.36
CA PRO A 109 1.60 -14.01 4.22
C PRO A 109 1.62 -15.46 4.71
N LYS A 110 2.43 -16.30 4.05
CA LYS A 110 2.61 -17.71 4.42
C LYS A 110 3.15 -17.86 5.85
N LEU A 111 2.84 -19.00 6.45
CA LEU A 111 3.46 -19.44 7.71
C LEU A 111 4.74 -20.22 7.41
N LEU A 112 5.71 -20.18 8.32
CA LEU A 112 6.86 -21.08 8.34
C LEU A 112 6.71 -22.03 9.51
N ILE A 113 6.65 -23.32 9.22
CA ILE A 113 6.39 -24.38 10.21
C ILE A 113 7.48 -25.45 10.09
N THR A 114 8.04 -25.92 11.21
CA THR A 114 8.80 -27.16 11.24
C THR A 114 7.96 -28.29 11.82
N GLN A 115 8.17 -29.50 11.32
CA GLN A 115 7.45 -30.68 11.76
C GLN A 115 8.43 -31.66 12.41
N GLU A 116 8.09 -32.09 13.61
CA GLU A 116 8.86 -33.04 14.40
C GLU A 116 7.99 -34.20 14.88
N ILE A 117 8.60 -35.35 15.10
CA ILE A 117 7.94 -36.48 15.73
C ILE A 117 8.29 -36.48 17.22
N GLN A 118 7.33 -36.13 18.07
CA GLN A 118 7.44 -36.17 19.53
C GLN A 118 6.46 -37.22 20.09
N ASP A 119 6.94 -38.15 20.86
CA ASP A 119 6.12 -39.23 21.47
C ASP A 119 5.18 -39.93 20.46
N ARG A 120 5.69 -40.26 19.28
CA ARG A 120 4.95 -40.89 18.16
C ARG A 120 3.83 -40.02 17.58
N ARG A 121 3.83 -38.70 17.85
CA ARG A 121 2.89 -37.73 17.30
C ARG A 121 3.62 -36.74 16.44
N ASN A 122 3.02 -36.34 15.33
CA ASN A 122 3.49 -35.21 14.55
C ASN A 122 3.14 -33.92 15.29
N VAL A 123 4.16 -33.18 15.74
CA VAL A 123 4.02 -31.85 16.32
C VAL A 123 4.50 -30.83 15.29
N ARG A 124 3.73 -29.78 15.09
CA ARG A 124 4.00 -28.68 14.19
C ARG A 124 4.38 -27.46 15.00
N ILE A 125 5.63 -27.04 14.86
CA ILE A 125 6.17 -25.89 15.58
C ILE A 125 6.16 -24.69 14.63
N VAL A 126 5.44 -23.64 14.97
CA VAL A 126 5.32 -22.45 14.15
C VAL A 126 6.54 -21.56 14.35
N VAL A 127 7.38 -21.44 13.31
CA VAL A 127 8.61 -20.65 13.32
C VAL A 127 8.31 -19.18 13.01
N ASP A 128 7.51 -18.91 11.95
CA ASP A 128 7.01 -17.57 11.63
C ASP A 128 5.50 -17.58 11.42
N GLY A 129 4.86 -16.46 11.75
CA GLY A 129 3.41 -16.29 11.65
C GLY A 129 2.63 -16.68 12.91
N GLN A 130 3.29 -16.89 14.04
CA GLN A 130 2.65 -17.23 15.33
C GLN A 130 1.54 -16.26 15.71
N GLN A 131 1.77 -14.92 15.60
CA GLN A 131 0.76 -13.94 15.97
C GLN A 131 -0.48 -14.01 15.08
N ARG A 132 -0.28 -14.30 13.79
CA ARG A 132 -1.38 -14.52 12.83
C ARG A 132 -2.20 -15.74 13.22
N LEU A 133 -1.53 -16.85 13.48
CA LEU A 133 -2.23 -18.10 13.82
C LEU A 133 -2.92 -18.03 15.19
N ARG A 134 -2.26 -17.42 16.20
CA ARG A 134 -2.91 -17.14 17.50
C ARG A 134 -4.18 -16.30 17.35
N ALA A 135 -4.13 -15.25 16.52
CA ALA A 135 -5.30 -14.40 16.30
C ALA A 135 -6.45 -15.15 15.64
N ILE A 136 -6.16 -16.04 14.69
CA ILE A 136 -7.16 -16.88 14.02
C ILE A 136 -7.81 -17.84 15.03
N LEU A 137 -7.00 -18.58 15.79
CA LEU A 137 -7.49 -19.55 16.78
C LEU A 137 -8.30 -18.86 17.89
N GLU A 138 -7.78 -17.78 18.47
CA GLU A 138 -8.46 -16.98 19.49
C GLU A 138 -9.81 -16.43 18.98
N TYR A 139 -9.90 -16.03 17.69
CA TYR A 139 -11.16 -15.60 17.12
C TYR A 139 -12.17 -16.73 16.98
N VAL A 140 -11.75 -17.90 16.51
CA VAL A 140 -12.60 -19.09 16.39
C VAL A 140 -13.13 -19.51 17.77
N GLU A 141 -12.34 -19.37 18.83
CA GLU A 141 -12.74 -19.59 20.23
C GLU A 141 -13.65 -18.47 20.78
N GLY A 142 -13.93 -17.43 19.99
CA GLY A 142 -14.75 -16.30 20.42
C GLY A 142 -14.03 -15.32 21.35
N GLY A 143 -12.71 -15.25 21.33
CA GLY A 143 -11.89 -14.43 22.22
C GLY A 143 -12.11 -12.92 22.06
N PHE A 144 -12.41 -12.42 20.84
CA PHE A 144 -12.61 -10.99 20.60
C PHE A 144 -13.63 -10.74 19.48
N PRO A 145 -14.25 -9.54 19.42
CA PRO A 145 -15.16 -9.15 18.34
C PRO A 145 -14.42 -8.47 17.18
N ILE A 146 -15.05 -8.43 16.01
CA ILE A 146 -14.62 -7.65 14.86
C ILE A 146 -14.81 -6.15 15.16
N SER A 147 -13.77 -5.35 14.89
CA SER A 147 -13.84 -3.89 15.03
C SER A 147 -14.64 -3.27 13.86
N ARG A 148 -15.46 -2.25 14.18
CA ARG A 148 -16.17 -1.45 13.17
C ARG A 148 -15.22 -0.77 12.18
N ALA A 149 -14.00 -0.42 12.61
CA ALA A 149 -12.98 0.16 11.74
C ALA A 149 -12.61 -0.75 10.57
N HIS A 150 -12.69 -2.06 10.74
CA HIS A 150 -12.25 -3.04 9.74
C HIS A 150 -13.41 -3.59 8.91
N ASN A 151 -14.57 -3.81 9.56
CA ASN A 151 -15.73 -4.35 8.89
C ASN A 151 -17.00 -3.74 9.51
N ARG A 152 -17.72 -2.94 8.71
CA ARG A 152 -18.96 -2.27 9.18
C ARG A 152 -20.11 -3.26 9.29
N GLU A 153 -20.14 -4.28 8.42
CA GLU A 153 -21.22 -5.28 8.34
C GLU A 153 -21.22 -6.22 9.55
N TYR A 154 -20.03 -6.72 9.93
CA TYR A 154 -19.87 -7.66 11.05
C TYR A 154 -19.27 -7.01 12.29
N ALA A 155 -19.40 -5.69 12.44
CA ALA A 155 -18.91 -4.95 13.60
C ALA A 155 -19.49 -5.52 14.91
N GLY A 156 -18.63 -5.82 15.88
CA GLY A 156 -19.03 -6.38 17.17
C GLY A 156 -19.32 -7.89 17.15
N TYR A 157 -19.25 -8.56 16.01
CA TYR A 157 -19.49 -10.00 15.92
C TYR A 157 -18.25 -10.77 16.37
N ARG A 158 -18.51 -11.79 17.21
CA ARG A 158 -17.58 -12.88 17.49
C ARG A 158 -17.87 -14.01 16.51
N PHE A 159 -16.98 -14.99 16.43
CA PHE A 159 -17.07 -16.08 15.46
C PHE A 159 -18.43 -16.80 15.46
N ASP A 160 -18.95 -17.10 16.65
CA ASP A 160 -20.24 -17.79 16.85
C ASP A 160 -21.46 -17.01 16.33
N ARG A 161 -21.35 -15.66 16.28
CA ARG A 161 -22.39 -14.76 15.80
C ARG A 161 -22.35 -14.46 14.30
N LEU A 162 -21.29 -14.87 13.62
CA LEU A 162 -21.23 -14.73 12.16
C LEU A 162 -22.30 -15.60 11.48
N PRO A 163 -22.83 -15.18 10.32
CA PRO A 163 -23.69 -16.04 9.49
C PRO A 163 -23.03 -17.40 9.22
N PRO A 164 -23.80 -18.49 9.17
CA PRO A 164 -23.25 -19.84 8.96
C PRO A 164 -22.36 -19.96 7.72
N GLU A 165 -22.74 -19.30 6.63
CA GLU A 165 -22.00 -19.28 5.38
C GLU A 165 -20.63 -18.64 5.56
N VAL A 166 -20.58 -17.48 6.24
CA VAL A 166 -19.33 -16.74 6.51
C VAL A 166 -18.40 -17.55 7.42
N ARG A 167 -18.98 -18.21 8.46
CA ARG A 167 -18.21 -19.12 9.33
C ARG A 167 -17.60 -20.28 8.55
N ASN A 168 -18.39 -20.89 7.66
CA ASN A 168 -17.93 -22.02 6.86
C ASN A 168 -16.81 -21.60 5.91
N GLU A 169 -16.93 -20.45 5.24
CA GLU A 169 -15.89 -19.93 4.35
C GLU A 169 -14.63 -19.51 5.15
N PHE A 170 -14.79 -18.95 6.35
CA PHE A 170 -13.66 -18.67 7.24
C PHE A 170 -12.90 -19.94 7.61
N MET A 171 -13.60 -21.02 7.95
CA MET A 171 -12.99 -22.32 8.29
C MET A 171 -12.32 -23.00 7.10
N LYS A 172 -12.81 -22.77 5.89
CA LYS A 172 -12.23 -23.28 4.63
C LYS A 172 -11.12 -22.39 4.08
N TYR A 173 -10.88 -21.21 4.66
CA TYR A 173 -9.86 -20.30 4.17
C TYR A 173 -8.49 -20.99 4.18
N GLU A 174 -7.82 -20.98 3.01
CA GLU A 174 -6.54 -21.65 2.80
C GLU A 174 -5.37 -20.76 3.20
N ILE A 175 -4.49 -21.28 4.05
CA ILE A 175 -3.26 -20.63 4.50
C ILE A 175 -2.07 -21.34 3.88
N GLY A 176 -1.23 -20.60 3.14
CA GLY A 176 0.03 -21.11 2.62
C GLY A 176 1.03 -21.38 3.75
N VAL A 177 1.71 -22.52 3.69
CA VAL A 177 2.69 -22.95 4.69
C VAL A 177 3.94 -23.45 3.98
N ASP A 178 5.09 -22.90 4.36
CA ASP A 178 6.39 -23.48 4.02
C ASP A 178 6.81 -24.41 5.18
N LEU A 179 6.78 -25.73 4.91
CA LEU A 179 7.12 -26.79 5.88
C LEU A 179 8.60 -27.12 5.80
N LEU A 180 9.28 -27.08 6.92
CA LEU A 180 10.65 -27.54 7.09
C LEU A 180 10.66 -28.96 7.70
N TYR A 181 11.51 -29.83 7.18
CA TYR A 181 11.64 -31.20 7.63
C TYR A 181 13.04 -31.49 8.15
N ASP A 182 13.12 -32.10 9.31
CA ASP A 182 14.35 -32.67 9.87
C ASP A 182 15.56 -31.69 9.85
N LEU A 183 15.28 -30.41 10.05
CA LEU A 183 16.32 -29.40 10.15
C LEU A 183 16.79 -29.26 11.61
N PRO A 184 18.11 -29.23 11.86
CA PRO A 184 18.63 -28.84 13.17
C PRO A 184 18.13 -27.44 13.56
N TYR A 185 17.87 -27.21 14.83
CA TYR A 185 17.40 -25.94 15.37
C TYR A 185 18.21 -24.72 14.88
N ARG A 186 19.54 -24.87 14.78
CA ARG A 186 20.44 -23.81 14.25
C ARG A 186 20.10 -23.43 12.81
N ASP A 187 19.76 -24.40 11.96
CA ASP A 187 19.45 -24.18 10.57
C ASP A 187 18.05 -23.53 10.40
N ILE A 188 17.10 -23.87 11.29
CA ILE A 188 15.79 -23.19 11.38
C ILE A 188 15.99 -21.71 11.72
N LEU A 189 16.87 -21.37 12.67
CA LEU A 189 17.19 -19.98 13.01
C LEU A 189 17.86 -19.24 11.85
N ASP A 190 18.74 -19.89 11.08
CA ASP A 190 19.37 -19.29 9.89
C ASP A 190 18.31 -18.99 8.81
N VAL A 191 17.41 -19.92 8.52
CA VAL A 191 16.28 -19.70 7.58
C VAL A 191 15.41 -18.52 8.03
N PHE A 192 15.05 -18.48 9.31
CA PHE A 192 14.26 -17.37 9.89
C PHE A 192 15.00 -16.01 9.79
N ALA A 193 16.29 -15.99 10.10
CA ALA A 193 17.11 -14.77 9.98
C ALA A 193 17.18 -14.28 8.53
N ARG A 194 17.36 -15.19 7.56
CA ARG A 194 17.39 -14.85 6.13
C ARG A 194 16.08 -14.28 5.65
N LEU A 195 14.92 -14.89 5.99
CA LEU A 195 13.60 -14.36 5.63
C LEU A 195 13.40 -12.95 6.15
N ASN A 196 13.87 -12.64 7.36
CA ASN A 196 13.78 -11.28 7.93
C ASN A 196 14.81 -10.30 7.32
N THR A 197 15.90 -10.78 6.72
CA THR A 197 16.94 -9.92 6.12
C THR A 197 16.54 -9.30 4.79
N TYR A 198 15.62 -9.92 4.05
CA TYR A 198 15.11 -9.40 2.76
C TYR A 198 14.09 -8.28 2.90
N THR A 199 13.93 -7.71 4.10
CA THR A 199 13.00 -6.62 4.35
C THR A 199 13.51 -5.33 3.71
N VAL A 200 12.81 -4.81 2.71
CA VAL A 200 13.11 -3.54 2.06
C VAL A 200 12.91 -2.41 3.07
N LYS A 201 13.80 -1.39 3.06
CA LYS A 201 13.64 -0.20 3.89
C LYS A 201 12.33 0.51 3.55
N LEU A 202 11.40 0.53 4.49
CA LEU A 202 10.09 1.17 4.35
C LEU A 202 10.22 2.70 4.32
N ASN A 203 9.40 3.36 3.49
CA ASN A 203 9.24 4.81 3.57
C ASN A 203 8.34 5.21 4.76
N GLY A 204 8.14 6.54 4.97
CA GLY A 204 7.32 7.03 6.08
C GLY A 204 5.88 6.51 6.04
N GLN A 205 5.24 6.49 4.87
CA GLN A 205 3.87 6.01 4.72
C GLN A 205 3.75 4.49 4.90
N GLU A 206 4.69 3.71 4.38
CA GLU A 206 4.76 2.26 4.59
C GLU A 206 4.95 1.91 6.08
N LEU A 207 5.73 2.73 6.82
CA LEU A 207 5.87 2.58 8.27
C LEU A 207 4.55 2.88 9.01
N LEU A 208 3.83 3.95 8.64
CA LEU A 208 2.52 4.24 9.22
C LEU A 208 1.52 3.12 8.92
N ASN A 209 1.55 2.57 7.71
CA ASN A 209 0.73 1.42 7.34
C ASN A 209 1.00 0.18 8.21
N ALA A 210 2.27 -0.09 8.49
CA ALA A 210 2.66 -1.24 9.32
C ALA A 210 2.34 -1.02 10.82
N LYS A 211 2.38 0.23 11.29
CA LYS A 211 2.25 0.59 12.71
C LYS A 211 0.81 0.75 13.16
N TYR A 212 -0.06 1.30 12.32
CA TYR A 212 -1.43 1.64 12.65
C TYR A 212 -2.43 0.80 11.87
N VAL A 213 -3.56 0.47 12.50
CA VAL A 213 -4.64 -0.34 11.90
C VAL A 213 -6.04 0.23 12.19
N GLY A 214 -6.11 1.41 12.84
CA GLY A 214 -7.36 2.04 13.29
C GLY A 214 -8.14 2.77 12.20
N TYR A 215 -9.11 3.56 12.63
CA TYR A 215 -10.08 4.23 11.75
C TYR A 215 -9.45 5.15 10.72
N PHE A 216 -8.49 6.00 11.12
CA PHE A 216 -7.84 6.93 10.19
C PHE A 216 -7.13 6.20 9.07
N LYS A 217 -6.39 5.13 9.41
CA LYS A 217 -5.75 4.30 8.39
C LYS A 217 -6.77 3.72 7.42
N GLN A 218 -7.86 3.12 7.93
CA GLN A 218 -8.85 2.50 7.06
C GLN A 218 -9.47 3.52 6.10
N LEU A 219 -9.85 4.70 6.61
CA LEU A 219 -10.41 5.78 5.80
C LEU A 219 -9.45 6.22 4.69
N VAL A 220 -8.19 6.54 5.02
CA VAL A 220 -7.24 7.07 4.02
C VAL A 220 -6.85 6.03 2.98
N TYR A 221 -6.81 4.75 3.35
CA TYR A 221 -6.59 3.66 2.40
C TYR A 221 -7.77 3.43 1.49
N GLU A 222 -8.98 3.48 2.02
CA GLU A 222 -10.20 3.35 1.23
C GLU A 222 -10.33 4.50 0.23
N LEU A 223 -10.13 5.74 0.67
CA LEU A 223 -10.15 6.92 -0.20
C LEU A 223 -9.00 6.89 -1.21
N GLY A 224 -7.80 6.53 -0.79
CA GLY A 224 -6.65 6.35 -1.67
C GLY A 224 -6.94 5.35 -2.79
N TYR A 225 -7.50 4.20 -2.46
CA TYR A 225 -7.90 3.18 -3.42
C TYR A 225 -9.04 3.64 -4.34
N ARG A 226 -10.05 4.33 -3.80
CA ARG A 226 -11.22 4.84 -4.54
C ARG A 226 -10.83 5.84 -5.63
N TYR A 227 -9.84 6.70 -5.37
CA TYR A 227 -9.47 7.79 -6.26
C TYR A 227 -8.13 7.60 -6.98
N VAL A 228 -7.44 6.47 -6.80
CA VAL A 228 -6.12 6.21 -7.39
C VAL A 228 -6.11 6.32 -8.91
N ASP A 229 -7.14 5.80 -9.58
CA ASP A 229 -7.23 5.84 -11.04
C ASP A 229 -7.43 7.28 -11.56
N TYR A 230 -8.26 8.08 -10.86
CA TYR A 230 -8.40 9.50 -11.17
C TYR A 230 -7.05 10.22 -11.02
N TRP A 231 -6.35 10.04 -9.91
CA TRP A 231 -5.08 10.72 -9.66
C TRP A 231 -3.97 10.30 -10.61
N ILE A 232 -3.94 9.04 -11.05
CA ILE A 232 -2.99 8.56 -12.07
C ILE A 232 -3.31 9.19 -13.43
N SER A 233 -4.57 9.14 -13.87
CA SER A 233 -5.01 9.72 -15.14
C SER A 233 -4.81 11.23 -15.17
N ALA A 234 -5.07 11.90 -14.04
CA ALA A 234 -4.81 13.32 -13.79
C ALA A 234 -3.32 13.67 -13.68
N LYS A 235 -2.41 12.71 -13.70
CA LYS A 235 -0.96 12.86 -13.49
C LYS A 235 -0.59 13.52 -12.15
N VAL A 236 -1.46 13.49 -11.14
CA VAL A 236 -1.17 13.95 -9.78
C VAL A 236 -0.15 13.03 -9.11
N ILE A 237 -0.30 11.72 -9.33
CA ILE A 237 0.66 10.69 -8.94
C ILE A 237 0.94 9.74 -10.11
N THR A 238 2.02 9.00 -10.04
CA THR A 238 2.42 8.00 -11.04
C THR A 238 2.15 6.59 -10.53
N LYS A 239 2.01 5.61 -11.44
CA LYS A 239 1.88 4.18 -11.06
C LYS A 239 3.07 3.69 -10.19
N ALA A 240 4.28 4.19 -10.46
CA ALA A 240 5.45 3.86 -9.65
C ALA A 240 5.36 4.44 -8.22
N GLN A 241 4.71 5.58 -8.03
CA GLN A 241 4.48 6.15 -6.70
C GLN A 241 3.42 5.38 -5.90
N VAL A 242 2.43 4.78 -6.56
CA VAL A 242 1.43 3.91 -5.91
C VAL A 242 2.08 2.69 -5.28
N THR A 243 3.12 2.11 -5.89
CA THR A 243 3.88 1.00 -5.26
C THR A 243 4.57 1.41 -3.95
N ARG A 244 4.67 2.72 -3.68
CA ARG A 244 5.23 3.32 -2.46
C ARG A 244 4.17 3.99 -1.59
N MET A 245 2.90 3.69 -1.81
CA MET A 245 1.75 4.18 -1.03
C MET A 245 1.57 5.72 -1.04
N ILE A 246 1.98 6.40 -2.12
CA ILE A 246 1.83 7.86 -2.22
C ILE A 246 0.36 8.27 -2.36
N GLU A 247 -0.52 7.42 -2.90
CA GLU A 247 -1.97 7.63 -2.90
C GLU A 247 -2.53 7.71 -1.47
N ALA A 248 -2.04 6.86 -0.57
CA ALA A 248 -2.45 6.88 0.84
C ALA A 248 -1.85 8.08 1.59
N GLU A 249 -0.63 8.50 1.24
CA GLU A 249 -0.02 9.73 1.76
C GLU A 249 -0.83 10.96 1.34
N LEU A 250 -1.20 11.05 0.05
CA LEU A 250 -2.05 12.14 -0.47
C LEU A 250 -3.42 12.13 0.21
N ALA A 251 -4.09 10.98 0.28
CA ALA A 251 -5.37 10.85 0.97
C ALA A 251 -5.27 11.30 2.43
N SER A 252 -4.20 10.89 3.14
CA SER A 252 -3.95 11.31 4.52
C SER A 252 -3.86 12.83 4.66
N ASP A 253 -3.13 13.48 3.76
CA ASP A 253 -2.93 14.94 3.78
C ASP A 253 -4.24 15.69 3.49
N LEU A 254 -5.05 15.19 2.56
CA LEU A 254 -6.37 15.75 2.23
C LEU A 254 -7.39 15.52 3.36
N VAL A 255 -7.41 14.35 3.99
CA VAL A 255 -8.28 14.07 5.14
C VAL A 255 -7.92 14.96 6.34
N VAL A 256 -6.62 15.15 6.61
CA VAL A 256 -6.16 16.06 7.67
C VAL A 256 -6.68 17.48 7.43
N ALA A 257 -6.69 17.96 6.19
CA ALA A 257 -7.22 19.28 5.87
C ALA A 257 -8.73 19.40 6.16
N LEU A 258 -9.50 18.31 6.05
CA LEU A 258 -10.93 18.30 6.42
C LEU A 258 -11.17 18.25 7.92
N VAL A 259 -10.31 17.52 8.66
CA VAL A 259 -10.50 17.26 10.10
C VAL A 259 -9.97 18.38 10.97
N ASP A 260 -8.81 18.93 10.63
CA ASP A 260 -8.06 19.87 11.47
C ASP A 260 -7.63 21.14 10.72
N GLY A 261 -7.99 21.22 9.44
CA GLY A 261 -7.70 22.37 8.58
C GLY A 261 -6.37 22.32 7.87
N VAL A 262 -6.08 23.42 7.16
CA VAL A 262 -4.88 23.53 6.31
C VAL A 262 -3.62 23.69 7.16
N GLN A 263 -2.77 22.68 7.13
CA GLN A 263 -1.52 22.63 7.91
C GLN A 263 -0.41 21.87 7.18
N THR A 264 0.77 21.79 7.79
CA THR A 264 1.89 21.01 7.26
C THR A 264 1.62 19.50 7.31
N ASN A 265 2.15 18.74 6.34
CA ASN A 265 2.06 17.27 6.36
C ASN A 265 3.07 16.59 7.31
N LYS A 266 3.95 17.36 7.96
CA LYS A 266 4.97 16.80 8.87
C LYS A 266 4.39 16.10 10.10
N ASN A 267 3.15 16.40 10.45
CA ASN A 267 2.48 15.91 11.66
C ASN A 267 1.40 14.84 11.37
N ILE A 268 1.38 14.24 10.18
CA ILE A 268 0.34 13.27 9.78
C ILE A 268 0.25 12.10 10.79
N GLU A 269 1.37 11.61 11.33
CA GLU A 269 1.38 10.49 12.28
C GLU A 269 0.52 10.75 13.53
N GLN A 270 0.39 11.99 13.98
CA GLN A 270 -0.47 12.30 15.13
C GLN A 270 -1.94 11.98 14.88
N PHE A 271 -2.43 12.08 13.63
CA PHE A 271 -3.80 11.75 13.26
C PHE A 271 -4.02 10.25 13.21
N TYR A 272 -3.04 9.47 12.71
CA TYR A 272 -3.06 8.02 12.83
C TYR A 272 -3.18 7.58 14.28
N LYS A 273 -2.40 8.19 15.19
CA LYS A 273 -2.46 7.88 16.61
C LYS A 273 -3.76 8.35 17.26
N LYS A 274 -4.23 9.57 16.97
CA LYS A 274 -5.42 10.18 17.55
C LYS A 274 -6.69 9.38 17.23
N TYR A 275 -6.80 8.93 15.99
CA TYR A 275 -7.96 8.22 15.48
C TYR A 275 -7.72 6.70 15.32
N GLU A 276 -6.80 6.15 16.12
CA GLU A 276 -6.55 4.72 16.14
C GLU A 276 -7.73 3.97 16.75
N ASP A 277 -8.28 4.48 17.85
CA ASP A 277 -9.30 3.79 18.64
C ASP A 277 -10.72 4.20 18.28
N ASP A 278 -10.91 5.46 17.93
CA ASP A 278 -12.20 6.05 17.66
C ASP A 278 -12.11 7.20 16.65
N PHE A 279 -13.17 7.38 15.86
CA PHE A 279 -13.31 8.46 14.90
C PHE A 279 -14.80 8.73 14.66
N ASP A 280 -15.45 9.41 15.61
CA ASP A 280 -16.90 9.61 15.67
C ASP A 280 -17.53 10.09 14.36
N ASN A 281 -16.87 11.03 13.69
CA ASN A 281 -17.39 11.66 12.46
C ASN A 281 -16.76 11.14 11.17
N VAL A 282 -16.27 9.90 11.16
CA VAL A 282 -15.57 9.31 10.00
C VAL A 282 -16.45 9.31 8.75
N ASP A 283 -17.73 9.00 8.89
CA ASP A 283 -18.69 8.95 7.76
C ASP A 283 -18.92 10.36 7.16
N ASP A 284 -19.05 11.41 8.00
CA ASP A 284 -19.16 12.79 7.53
C ASP A 284 -17.89 13.27 6.80
N ILE A 285 -16.72 12.89 7.29
CA ILE A 285 -15.44 13.23 6.62
C ILE A 285 -15.33 12.51 5.26
N GLU A 286 -15.73 11.25 5.19
CA GLU A 286 -15.79 10.49 3.93
C GLU A 286 -16.72 11.16 2.91
N ASP A 287 -17.95 11.50 3.33
CA ASP A 287 -18.94 12.18 2.49
C ASP A 287 -18.44 13.55 1.99
N ARG A 288 -17.79 14.33 2.85
CA ARG A 288 -17.18 15.62 2.44
C ARG A 288 -16.07 15.43 1.43
N PHE A 289 -15.22 14.43 1.62
CA PHE A 289 -14.16 14.11 0.68
C PHE A 289 -14.73 13.75 -0.69
N ASP A 290 -15.71 12.87 -0.73
CA ASP A 290 -16.37 12.43 -1.97
C ASP A 290 -17.08 13.58 -2.70
N ASN A 291 -17.74 14.48 -1.96
CA ASN A 291 -18.37 15.67 -2.52
C ASN A 291 -17.33 16.63 -3.13
N ILE A 292 -16.18 16.83 -2.47
CA ILE A 292 -15.11 17.67 -3.01
C ILE A 292 -14.53 17.05 -4.28
N MET A 293 -14.22 15.75 -4.26
CA MET A 293 -13.70 15.06 -5.44
C MET A 293 -14.70 15.04 -6.60
N SER A 294 -15.98 14.89 -6.30
CA SER A 294 -17.06 14.97 -7.30
C SER A 294 -17.11 16.35 -7.95
N TYR A 295 -16.97 17.42 -7.15
CA TYR A 295 -16.95 18.78 -7.69
C TYR A 295 -15.68 19.04 -8.54
N ILE A 296 -14.51 18.57 -8.09
CA ILE A 296 -13.25 18.65 -8.85
C ILE A 296 -13.38 17.90 -10.17
N SER A 297 -13.94 16.69 -10.15
CA SER A 297 -14.16 15.89 -11.37
C SER A 297 -15.17 16.54 -12.33
N ALA A 298 -16.12 17.30 -11.82
CA ALA A 298 -17.04 18.09 -12.64
C ALA A 298 -16.35 19.32 -13.28
N ILE A 299 -15.37 19.93 -12.60
CA ILE A 299 -14.53 20.99 -13.18
C ILE A 299 -13.60 20.39 -14.22
N TYR A 300 -12.89 19.33 -13.86
CA TYR A 300 -11.85 18.68 -14.65
C TYR A 300 -12.02 17.17 -14.69
N PRO A 301 -12.44 16.60 -15.83
CA PRO A 301 -12.16 15.20 -16.14
C PRO A 301 -10.65 14.91 -15.95
N ALA A 302 -10.30 13.70 -15.54
CA ALA A 302 -8.94 13.37 -15.15
C ALA A 302 -7.89 13.66 -16.25
N GLU A 303 -8.22 13.38 -17.50
CA GLU A 303 -7.35 13.60 -18.66
C GLU A 303 -7.15 15.09 -18.94
N GLU A 304 -8.13 15.92 -18.61
CA GLU A 304 -8.06 17.37 -18.86
C GLU A 304 -7.24 18.09 -17.80
N ILE A 305 -7.36 17.75 -16.52
CA ILE A 305 -6.53 18.33 -15.45
C ILE A 305 -5.05 17.97 -15.65
N ALA A 306 -4.77 16.80 -16.26
CA ALA A 306 -3.40 16.34 -16.56
C ALA A 306 -2.58 17.29 -17.42
N SER A 307 -3.21 18.19 -18.17
CA SER A 307 -2.59 19.20 -19.01
C SER A 307 -2.45 20.57 -18.32
N THR A 308 -2.87 20.71 -17.07
CA THR A 308 -2.83 21.93 -16.28
C THR A 308 -1.81 21.84 -15.14
N ASN A 309 -1.48 22.97 -14.53
CA ASN A 309 -0.64 22.98 -13.33
C ASN A 309 -1.31 22.36 -12.12
N TRP A 310 -2.64 22.17 -12.14
CA TRP A 310 -3.38 21.49 -11.07
C TRP A 310 -3.06 20.00 -10.96
N SER A 311 -2.40 19.40 -11.95
CA SER A 311 -1.85 18.04 -11.89
C SER A 311 -0.65 17.92 -10.93
N ARG A 312 0.00 19.01 -10.54
CA ARG A 312 1.09 18.97 -9.55
C ARG A 312 0.52 18.72 -8.15
N ILE A 313 1.00 17.73 -7.44
CA ILE A 313 0.45 17.26 -6.16
C ILE A 313 0.15 18.40 -5.15
N HIS A 314 1.05 19.39 -5.03
CA HIS A 314 0.86 20.52 -4.10
C HIS A 314 -0.18 21.54 -4.60
N LEU A 315 -0.41 21.66 -5.90
CA LEU A 315 -1.46 22.47 -6.48
C LEU A 315 -2.79 21.74 -6.50
N PHE A 316 -2.79 20.42 -6.66
CA PHE A 316 -3.97 19.58 -6.45
C PHE A 316 -4.47 19.67 -5.00
N TYR A 317 -3.56 19.59 -4.02
CA TYR A 317 -3.89 19.87 -2.62
C TYR A 317 -4.54 21.25 -2.45
N THR A 318 -4.00 22.27 -3.10
CA THR A 318 -4.57 23.62 -3.05
C THR A 318 -5.97 23.66 -3.67
N LEU A 319 -6.18 23.04 -4.82
CA LEU A 319 -7.49 22.92 -5.46
C LEU A 319 -8.50 22.24 -4.55
N PHE A 320 -8.13 21.09 -3.96
CA PHE A 320 -8.96 20.35 -3.02
C PHE A 320 -9.36 21.20 -1.80
N THR A 321 -8.38 21.91 -1.20
CA THR A 321 -8.64 22.73 -0.01
C THR A 321 -9.47 23.97 -0.34
N VAL A 322 -9.34 24.57 -1.51
CA VAL A 322 -10.19 25.69 -1.96
C VAL A 322 -11.63 25.24 -2.16
N VAL A 323 -11.84 24.12 -2.84
CA VAL A 323 -13.20 23.56 -3.01
C VAL A 323 -13.78 23.16 -1.64
N GLY A 324 -13.00 22.50 -0.80
CA GLY A 324 -13.41 22.13 0.56
C GLY A 324 -13.77 23.33 1.43
N HIS A 325 -12.96 24.41 1.35
CA HIS A 325 -13.24 25.66 2.07
C HIS A 325 -14.53 26.31 1.57
N SER A 326 -14.75 26.31 0.27
CA SER A 326 -15.97 26.85 -0.33
C SER A 326 -17.22 26.11 0.12
N LEU A 327 -17.18 24.77 0.16
CA LEU A 327 -18.32 23.95 0.56
C LEU A 327 -18.54 23.92 2.08
N TYR A 328 -17.49 23.79 2.87
CA TYR A 328 -17.60 23.47 4.30
C TYR A 328 -16.94 24.48 5.25
N GLY A 329 -16.06 25.34 4.76
CA GLY A 329 -15.31 26.26 5.61
C GLY A 329 -14.20 25.54 6.39
N LEU A 330 -13.01 25.43 5.80
CA LEU A 330 -11.90 24.72 6.44
C LEU A 330 -11.21 25.60 7.50
N ALA A 331 -10.82 25.01 8.62
CA ALA A 331 -9.97 25.64 9.62
C ALA A 331 -8.62 26.05 8.98
N GLY A 332 -8.00 27.10 9.50
CA GLY A 332 -6.81 27.72 8.90
C GLY A 332 -7.07 28.59 7.67
N LEU A 333 -8.26 28.54 7.08
CA LEU A 333 -8.73 29.42 6.01
C LEU A 333 -9.91 30.31 6.44
N GLY A 334 -10.33 30.26 7.71
CA GLY A 334 -11.57 30.89 8.17
C GLY A 334 -11.70 32.40 7.97
N GLU A 335 -10.57 33.13 7.88
CA GLU A 335 -10.55 34.57 7.59
C GLU A 335 -10.62 34.88 6.06
N ILE A 336 -10.49 33.84 5.22
CA ILE A 336 -10.54 33.98 3.77
C ILE A 336 -11.98 33.88 3.34
N LYS A 337 -12.44 34.84 2.53
CA LYS A 337 -13.78 34.83 2.01
C LYS A 337 -13.99 33.58 1.13
N ARG A 338 -15.11 32.90 1.37
CA ARG A 338 -15.45 31.64 0.70
C ARG A 338 -16.04 31.92 -0.68
N PRO A 339 -15.40 31.51 -1.81
CA PRO A 339 -16.04 31.59 -3.09
C PRO A 339 -17.33 30.74 -3.10
N VAL A 340 -18.40 31.23 -3.72
CA VAL A 340 -19.65 30.49 -3.82
C VAL A 340 -19.55 29.53 -5.00
N LEU A 341 -19.34 28.24 -4.69
CA LEU A 341 -19.29 27.16 -5.68
C LEU A 341 -20.63 26.43 -5.75
N THR A 342 -21.15 26.26 -6.96
CA THR A 342 -22.42 25.59 -7.22
C THR A 342 -22.32 24.77 -8.50
N ALA A 343 -23.24 23.82 -8.71
CA ALA A 343 -23.31 23.06 -9.95
C ALA A 343 -23.53 23.97 -11.19
N LYS A 344 -24.09 25.17 -11.01
CA LYS A 344 -24.39 26.09 -12.12
C LYS A 344 -23.17 26.88 -12.58
N ASN A 345 -22.19 27.14 -11.70
CA ASN A 345 -21.02 27.94 -12.04
C ASN A 345 -19.71 27.16 -12.27
N VAL A 346 -19.78 25.82 -12.34
CA VAL A 346 -18.63 24.92 -12.61
C VAL A 346 -17.80 25.39 -13.82
N ARG A 347 -18.46 25.80 -14.91
CA ARG A 347 -17.77 26.31 -16.11
C ARG A 347 -17.02 27.62 -15.85
N GLY A 348 -17.63 28.55 -15.09
CA GLY A 348 -16.98 29.80 -14.69
C GLY A 348 -15.78 29.55 -13.78
N VAL A 349 -15.91 28.64 -12.81
CA VAL A 349 -14.82 28.20 -11.95
C VAL A 349 -13.66 27.65 -12.79
N ARG A 350 -13.97 26.79 -13.75
CA ARG A 350 -12.97 26.21 -14.66
C ARG A 350 -12.20 27.30 -15.43
N VAL A 351 -12.89 28.27 -16.02
CA VAL A 351 -12.26 29.37 -16.76
C VAL A 351 -11.24 30.12 -15.91
N VAL A 352 -11.59 30.39 -14.65
CA VAL A 352 -10.67 31.06 -13.71
C VAL A 352 -9.46 30.19 -13.39
N LEU A 353 -9.67 28.90 -13.14
CA LEU A 353 -8.58 27.96 -12.83
C LEU A 353 -7.66 27.73 -14.04
N ASP A 354 -8.20 27.70 -15.26
CA ASP A 354 -7.42 27.61 -16.49
C ASP A 354 -6.59 28.89 -16.71
N ASP A 355 -7.17 30.08 -16.44
CA ASP A 355 -6.42 31.36 -16.49
C ASP A 355 -5.28 31.37 -15.47
N ILE A 356 -5.54 30.93 -14.23
CA ILE A 356 -4.49 30.81 -13.21
C ILE A 356 -3.36 29.85 -13.67
N SER A 357 -3.71 28.70 -14.23
CA SER A 357 -2.73 27.74 -14.74
C SER A 357 -1.90 28.31 -15.88
N SER A 358 -2.54 28.97 -16.85
CA SER A 358 -1.87 29.57 -18.00
C SER A 358 -0.93 30.71 -17.61
N ARG A 359 -1.38 31.62 -16.72
CA ARG A 359 -0.54 32.71 -16.22
C ARG A 359 0.60 32.21 -15.35
N TYR A 360 0.39 31.11 -14.61
CA TYR A 360 1.49 30.47 -13.87
C TYR A 360 2.61 30.07 -14.83
N ASP A 361 2.28 29.41 -15.96
CA ASP A 361 3.27 29.03 -16.97
C ASP A 361 3.91 30.27 -17.61
N GLN A 362 3.11 31.25 -18.03
CA GLN A 362 3.61 32.48 -18.60
C GLN A 362 4.65 33.19 -17.71
N TYR A 363 4.34 33.36 -16.41
CA TYR A 363 5.25 34.01 -15.46
C TYR A 363 6.45 33.15 -15.03
N THR A 364 6.43 31.84 -15.30
CA THR A 364 7.50 30.94 -14.89
C THR A 364 8.40 30.47 -16.01
N GLU A 365 7.92 30.45 -17.27
CA GLU A 365 8.64 29.95 -18.43
C GLU A 365 9.22 31.11 -19.28
N GLU A 366 8.49 32.21 -19.42
CA GLU A 366 9.01 33.39 -20.07
C GLU A 366 10.02 34.06 -19.14
N LYS A 367 11.17 34.53 -19.70
CA LYS A 367 12.15 35.34 -18.98
C LYS A 367 11.58 36.75 -18.70
N ILE A 368 10.44 36.82 -18.03
CA ILE A 368 9.85 38.05 -17.56
C ILE A 368 10.72 38.52 -16.38
N ALA A 369 11.16 39.77 -16.41
CA ALA A 369 11.88 40.34 -15.27
C ALA A 369 10.97 40.18 -14.00
N GLU A 370 11.53 39.72 -12.91
CA GLU A 370 10.76 39.48 -11.65
C GLU A 370 9.97 40.73 -11.22
N GLU A 371 10.48 41.92 -11.54
CA GLU A 371 9.87 43.23 -11.28
C GLU A 371 8.57 43.45 -12.09
N ALA A 372 8.37 42.76 -13.20
CA ALA A 372 7.18 42.88 -14.05
C ALA A 372 6.03 41.97 -13.65
N VAL A 373 6.28 41.00 -12.74
CA VAL A 373 5.25 40.10 -12.23
C VAL A 373 4.47 40.80 -11.10
N PRO A 374 3.12 40.90 -11.19
CA PRO A 374 2.34 41.50 -10.12
C PRO A 374 2.59 40.78 -8.76
N LYS A 375 2.74 41.55 -7.68
CA LYS A 375 3.12 41.05 -6.37
C LYS A 375 2.28 39.81 -5.88
N PRO A 376 0.94 39.77 -6.02
CA PRO A 376 0.17 38.58 -5.61
C PRO A 376 0.57 37.33 -6.40
N TRP A 377 0.89 37.45 -7.68
CA TRP A 377 1.35 36.37 -8.52
C TRP A 377 2.78 35.93 -8.17
N ALA A 378 3.69 36.86 -7.92
CA ALA A 378 5.05 36.56 -7.49
C ALA A 378 5.01 35.71 -6.17
N GLU A 379 4.17 36.11 -5.21
CA GLU A 379 3.99 35.39 -3.97
C GLU A 379 3.37 33.98 -4.18
N PHE A 380 2.35 33.85 -5.03
CA PHE A 380 1.74 32.55 -5.36
C PHE A 380 2.76 31.59 -6.00
N ILE A 381 3.55 32.09 -6.95
CA ILE A 381 4.59 31.31 -7.63
C ILE A 381 5.68 30.88 -6.63
N GLN A 382 6.16 31.81 -5.79
CA GLN A 382 7.16 31.50 -4.77
C GLN A 382 6.69 30.38 -3.83
N ARG A 383 5.45 30.47 -3.33
CA ARG A 383 4.82 29.47 -2.45
C ARG A 383 4.54 28.14 -3.16
N SER A 384 4.49 28.13 -4.50
CA SER A 384 4.32 26.92 -5.32
C SER A 384 5.64 26.25 -5.71
N ARG A 385 6.79 26.91 -5.48
CA ARG A 385 8.12 26.39 -5.82
C ARG A 385 8.96 25.98 -4.62
N ARG A 386 8.75 26.61 -3.46
CA ARG A 386 9.56 26.36 -2.25
C ARG A 386 8.67 26.11 -1.05
N ALA A 387 9.10 25.21 -0.17
CA ALA A 387 8.40 24.88 1.06
C ALA A 387 6.89 24.56 0.84
N THR A 388 6.58 23.86 -0.24
CA THR A 388 5.21 23.67 -0.75
C THR A 388 4.26 22.99 0.24
N THR A 389 4.81 22.31 1.24
CA THR A 389 4.06 21.60 2.30
C THR A 389 3.97 22.39 3.61
N ASP A 390 4.61 23.54 3.72
CA ASP A 390 4.52 24.37 4.92
C ASP A 390 3.16 25.08 4.99
N THR A 391 2.61 25.21 6.20
CA THR A 391 1.28 25.80 6.46
C THR A 391 1.11 27.17 5.79
N GLY A 392 2.09 28.08 5.96
CA GLY A 392 2.02 29.42 5.37
C GLY A 392 1.99 29.41 3.84
N ALA A 393 2.71 28.48 3.19
CA ALA A 393 2.67 28.33 1.75
C ALA A 393 1.32 27.78 1.28
N ARG A 394 0.76 26.78 1.97
CA ARG A 394 -0.55 26.19 1.68
C ARG A 394 -1.70 27.20 1.82
N VAL A 395 -1.74 27.89 2.96
CA VAL A 395 -2.74 28.96 3.23
C VAL A 395 -2.64 30.07 2.21
N GLY A 396 -1.41 30.52 1.90
CA GLY A 396 -1.21 31.59 0.93
C GLY A 396 -1.62 31.23 -0.50
N ARG A 397 -1.39 29.97 -0.95
CA ARG A 397 -1.89 29.51 -2.24
C ARG A 397 -3.41 29.43 -2.27
N ALA A 398 -4.03 28.85 -1.24
CA ALA A 398 -5.48 28.76 -1.14
C ALA A 398 -6.13 30.17 -1.11
N SER A 399 -5.57 31.10 -0.34
CA SER A 399 -6.02 32.50 -0.28
C SER A 399 -6.01 33.18 -1.66
N PHE A 400 -4.92 33.03 -2.39
CA PHE A 400 -4.80 33.59 -3.73
C PHE A 400 -5.88 33.04 -4.68
N VAL A 401 -6.06 31.72 -4.71
CA VAL A 401 -7.06 31.09 -5.60
C VAL A 401 -8.48 31.48 -5.19
N CYS A 402 -8.81 31.51 -3.89
CA CYS A 402 -10.11 32.00 -3.42
C CYS A 402 -10.39 33.45 -3.87
N GLN A 403 -9.39 34.34 -3.78
CA GLN A 403 -9.53 35.74 -4.20
C GLN A 403 -9.79 35.86 -5.72
N GLU A 404 -9.07 35.10 -6.54
CA GLU A 404 -9.28 35.12 -8.00
C GLU A 404 -10.65 34.57 -8.39
N LEU A 405 -11.10 33.47 -7.75
CA LEU A 405 -12.45 32.94 -7.95
C LEU A 405 -13.52 33.93 -7.52
N GLU A 406 -13.33 34.62 -6.41
CA GLU A 406 -14.31 35.57 -5.92
C GLU A 406 -14.45 36.79 -6.86
N LYS A 407 -13.35 37.34 -7.37
CA LYS A 407 -13.37 38.44 -8.34
C LYS A 407 -14.13 38.11 -9.62
N ALA A 408 -14.12 36.85 -10.04
CA ALA A 408 -14.66 36.43 -11.32
C ALA A 408 -16.09 35.87 -11.23
N LEU A 409 -16.53 35.41 -10.05
CA LEU A 409 -17.84 34.77 -9.86
C LEU A 409 -18.90 35.70 -9.24
N VAL A 410 -18.53 36.92 -8.91
CA VAL A 410 -19.45 38.01 -8.54
C VAL A 410 -19.96 38.70 -9.79
#